data_d6b5a35fb21393201ae3bb9f96b9f45a
#
_entry.id   d6b5a35fb21393201ae3bb9f96b9f45a
#
_cell.length_a   1.000
_cell.length_b   1.000
_cell.length_c   1.000
_cell.angle_alpha   90.00
_cell.angle_beta   90.00
_cell.angle_gamma   90.00
#
_symmetry.space_group_name_H-M   'P 1'
#
loop_
_entity.id
_entity.type
_entity.pdbx_description
1 polymer ?
#
loop_
_entity_poly.entity_id
_entity_poly.type
_entity_poly.pdbx_seq_one_letter_code
_entity_poly.pdbx_strand_id
1 'polypeptide(L)'
;MPVSHPANMAKGWRGLLEEESEHQWVAISGFFVFIILGAIAIQGTSSLPGVDYRSNGLEAVDGRVMDIVYGDSGSYTAMVLADEGGVIFHYDEQGEVMDIGADYEDVLGMTFMTQLHDGSIVVSPSNNTLEVIPVKSETLQPTIIPLNENEASFDILDVAEQPNGDGYHWLMVTDEGSNSSLRGFGDIATPLQPVSIAVWGATVTSAMMNNDGYEWNMVEALDEGTWVATGLMANSFGTDENSPATPIKHPVIGLISWSSATTAPMLTHIEEIDRGEIHSLIKLENGSILAAGSDSSVYIALDGTMTEIEVASESAALDGKGAVWFFAGEGSTSVVRMTDGATEKMPLARPLPLNVEVSGVSNDVIYAHGMDNNGEPGTYSIDTLAIGSIESGRGFLNFIFFTVSSIVMGVMLWTAFSRMRQNQ
;
A
#
# COMPACT_ATOMS: atom_id res chain seq x y z
N MET A 1 92.00 15.88 5.54
CA MET A 1 91.15 15.39 4.46
C MET A 1 89.90 14.78 5.11
N PRO A 2 88.74 15.39 4.96
CA PRO A 2 87.51 14.79 5.53
C PRO A 2 86.95 13.80 4.52
N VAL A 3 86.63 12.61 5.03
CA VAL A 3 85.92 11.56 4.30
C VAL A 3 84.50 11.92 4.24
N SER A 4 84.00 12.14 3.02
CA SER A 4 82.55 12.38 2.73
C SER A 4 81.76 11.10 2.94
N HIS A 5 80.87 11.11 3.88
CA HIS A 5 79.83 10.09 3.95
C HIS A 5 78.78 10.25 2.77
N PRO A 6 78.46 9.17 2.06
CA PRO A 6 77.43 9.24 1.06
C PRO A 6 76.05 9.44 1.74
N ALA A 7 75.35 10.42 1.25
CA ALA A 7 73.99 10.71 1.66
C ALA A 7 73.05 9.48 1.48
N ASN A 8 72.38 9.11 2.55
CA ASN A 8 71.27 8.18 2.50
C ASN A 8 70.16 8.75 1.58
N MET A 9 70.14 8.31 0.34
CA MET A 9 68.97 8.55 -0.53
C MET A 9 67.78 7.89 0.10
N ALA A 10 66.78 8.68 0.32
CA ALA A 10 65.48 8.21 0.77
C ALA A 10 65.02 7.02 -0.10
N LYS A 11 64.97 5.84 0.48
CA LYS A 11 64.38 4.65 -0.13
C LYS A 11 62.93 5.02 -0.50
N GLY A 12 62.68 5.18 -1.80
CA GLY A 12 61.33 5.38 -2.29
C GLY A 12 60.44 4.20 -1.85
N TRP A 13 59.14 4.38 -1.92
CA TRP A 13 58.15 3.38 -1.49
C TRP A 13 58.39 1.97 -2.07
N ARG A 14 59.17 1.80 -3.15
CA ARG A 14 59.70 0.53 -3.63
C ARG A 14 60.65 -0.13 -2.64
N GLY A 15 61.46 0.63 -1.87
CA GLY A 15 62.31 0.10 -0.83
C GLY A 15 61.52 -0.41 0.39
N LEU A 16 60.33 0.15 0.66
CA LEU A 16 59.43 -0.37 1.67
C LEU A 16 58.82 -1.73 1.29
N LEU A 17 58.72 -2.02 -0.01
CA LEU A 17 58.24 -3.31 -0.51
C LEU A 17 59.37 -4.38 -0.52
N GLU A 18 60.63 -3.97 -0.43
CA GLU A 18 61.81 -4.84 -0.38
C GLU A 18 62.28 -5.10 1.06
N GLU A 19 61.82 -4.37 2.05
CA GLU A 19 62.11 -4.60 3.46
C GLU A 19 61.41 -5.86 3.96
N GLU A 20 62.24 -6.76 4.49
CA GLU A 20 62.02 -8.19 4.70
C GLU A 20 60.74 -8.63 5.45
N SER A 21 60.38 -9.80 5.09
CA SER A 21 59.43 -10.84 5.56
C SER A 21 58.58 -10.60 6.83
N GLU A 22 59.01 -9.84 7.82
CA GLU A 22 58.21 -9.59 9.04
C GLU A 22 56.96 -8.74 8.76
N HIS A 23 57.00 -7.86 7.75
CA HIS A 23 55.89 -6.96 7.42
C HIS A 23 54.87 -7.57 6.45
N GLN A 24 55.16 -8.72 5.84
CA GLN A 24 54.23 -9.36 4.89
C GLN A 24 52.95 -9.87 5.58
N TRP A 25 53.08 -10.33 6.81
CA TRP A 25 51.93 -10.77 7.60
C TRP A 25 51.00 -9.62 7.99
N VAL A 26 51.54 -8.42 8.17
CA VAL A 26 50.76 -7.22 8.42
C VAL A 26 49.89 -6.86 7.18
N ALA A 27 50.48 -6.94 5.98
CA ALA A 27 49.76 -6.70 4.74
C ALA A 27 48.64 -7.76 4.51
N ILE A 28 48.92 -9.04 4.75
CA ILE A 28 47.95 -10.14 4.65
C ILE A 28 46.84 -9.95 5.67
N SER A 29 47.18 -9.64 6.93
CA SER A 29 46.17 -9.38 7.97
C SER A 29 45.34 -8.15 7.69
N GLY A 30 45.96 -7.07 7.21
CA GLY A 30 45.22 -5.85 6.79
C GLY A 30 44.27 -6.12 5.65
N PHE A 31 44.69 -6.91 4.66
CA PHE A 31 43.79 -7.30 3.55
C PHE A 31 42.68 -8.22 4.01
N PHE A 32 42.91 -9.12 4.96
CA PHE A 32 41.87 -9.96 5.55
C PHE A 32 40.80 -9.12 6.29
N VAL A 33 41.26 -8.12 7.06
CA VAL A 33 40.36 -7.16 7.70
C VAL A 33 39.56 -6.38 6.65
N PHE A 34 40.20 -5.97 5.55
CA PHE A 34 39.52 -5.31 4.44
C PHE A 34 38.42 -6.19 3.81
N ILE A 35 38.68 -7.50 3.64
CA ILE A 35 37.64 -8.44 3.14
C ILE A 35 36.47 -8.51 4.11
N ILE A 36 36.73 -8.59 5.41
CA ILE A 36 35.65 -8.63 6.42
C ILE A 36 34.82 -7.34 6.40
N LEU A 37 35.50 -6.19 6.40
CA LEU A 37 34.81 -4.89 6.34
C LEU A 37 34.00 -4.71 5.05
N GLY A 38 34.58 -5.15 3.91
CA GLY A 38 33.87 -5.14 2.63
C GLY A 38 32.65 -6.05 2.61
N ALA A 39 32.76 -7.25 3.20
CA ALA A 39 31.62 -8.16 3.33
C ALA A 39 30.53 -7.56 4.22
N ILE A 40 30.89 -6.93 5.35
CA ILE A 40 29.95 -6.23 6.23
C ILE A 40 29.30 -5.05 5.49
N ALA A 41 30.07 -4.28 4.73
CA ALA A 41 29.55 -3.15 3.96
C ALA A 41 28.55 -3.62 2.89
N ILE A 42 28.85 -4.69 2.16
CA ILE A 42 27.90 -5.26 1.17
C ILE A 42 26.68 -5.85 1.87
N GLN A 43 26.84 -6.51 3.01
CA GLN A 43 25.71 -6.99 3.81
C GLN A 43 24.86 -5.83 4.32
N GLY A 44 25.47 -4.72 4.71
CA GLY A 44 24.77 -3.49 5.12
C GLY A 44 23.92 -2.85 4.02
N THR A 45 24.14 -3.20 2.73
CA THR A 45 23.27 -2.74 1.64
C THR A 45 21.86 -3.30 1.70
N SER A 46 21.62 -4.36 2.49
CA SER A 46 20.27 -4.87 2.77
C SER A 46 19.38 -3.89 3.53
N SER A 47 20.00 -2.90 4.18
CA SER A 47 19.27 -1.86 4.91
C SER A 47 19.10 -0.57 4.12
N LEU A 48 19.49 -0.56 2.83
CA LEU A 48 19.28 0.59 1.96
C LEU A 48 17.85 0.59 1.41
N PRO A 49 17.28 1.77 1.15
CA PRO A 49 15.98 1.89 0.49
C PRO A 49 15.93 1.13 -0.83
N GLY A 50 14.76 0.65 -1.20
CA GLY A 50 14.54 -0.10 -2.44
C GLY A 50 13.44 -1.12 -2.26
N VAL A 51 13.63 -2.33 -2.79
CA VAL A 51 12.73 -3.48 -2.51
C VAL A 51 12.94 -4.08 -1.12
N ASP A 52 13.78 -3.49 -0.30
CA ASP A 52 13.82 -3.77 1.13
C ASP A 52 12.81 -2.85 1.84
N TYR A 53 12.22 -3.35 2.90
CA TYR A 53 11.28 -2.60 3.71
C TYR A 53 11.92 -2.15 5.02
N ARG A 54 11.40 -1.04 5.57
CA ARG A 54 11.79 -0.54 6.89
C ARG A 54 10.61 -0.58 7.83
N SER A 55 10.85 -0.94 9.08
CA SER A 55 9.85 -0.75 10.13
C SER A 55 9.73 0.74 10.41
N ASN A 56 8.55 1.26 10.18
CA ASN A 56 8.19 2.64 10.51
C ASN A 56 6.89 2.59 11.31
N GLY A 57 6.95 2.96 12.60
CA GLY A 57 5.71 3.24 13.32
C GLY A 57 4.98 4.44 12.70
N LEU A 58 3.67 4.49 12.82
CA LEU A 58 2.96 5.75 12.70
C LEU A 58 3.36 6.57 13.93
N GLU A 59 3.91 7.77 13.73
CA GLU A 59 4.44 8.58 14.84
C GLU A 59 3.36 8.96 15.87
N ALA A 60 2.10 8.90 15.46
CA ALA A 60 0.98 9.36 16.28
C ALA A 60 0.36 8.30 17.17
N VAL A 61 0.32 7.02 16.77
CA VAL A 61 -0.57 6.03 17.41
C VAL A 61 -0.03 4.61 17.34
N ASP A 62 -0.08 3.93 18.47
CA ASP A 62 0.07 2.48 18.55
C ASP A 62 -1.31 1.82 18.37
N GLY A 63 -1.45 0.95 17.38
CA GLY A 63 -2.69 0.21 17.13
C GLY A 63 -2.76 -0.37 15.71
N ARG A 64 -3.82 -1.13 15.45
CA ARG A 64 -4.12 -1.68 14.14
C ARG A 64 -4.72 -0.58 13.26
N VAL A 65 -4.08 -0.30 12.13
CA VAL A 65 -4.62 0.62 11.13
C VAL A 65 -5.79 -0.05 10.43
N MET A 66 -6.96 0.55 10.53
CA MET A 66 -8.18 0.08 9.89
C MET A 66 -8.35 0.67 8.50
N ASP A 67 -7.99 1.94 8.37
CA ASP A 67 -7.94 2.65 7.09
C ASP A 67 -7.01 3.86 7.20
N ILE A 68 -6.45 4.33 6.08
CA ILE A 68 -5.53 5.46 6.05
C ILE A 68 -5.58 6.19 4.72
N VAL A 69 -5.64 7.50 4.79
CA VAL A 69 -5.53 8.40 3.65
C VAL A 69 -4.26 9.23 3.79
N TYR A 70 -3.36 9.09 2.83
CA TYR A 70 -2.14 9.89 2.73
C TYR A 70 -2.40 11.15 1.91
N GLY A 71 -2.00 12.29 2.47
CA GLY A 71 -1.98 13.56 1.78
C GLY A 71 -0.61 13.86 1.16
N ASP A 72 -0.52 15.03 0.54
CA ASP A 72 0.74 15.58 0.06
C ASP A 72 1.70 15.86 1.24
N SER A 73 3.00 15.89 0.96
CA SER A 73 4.03 16.32 1.92
C SER A 73 4.18 15.47 3.19
N GLY A 74 3.64 14.25 3.19
CA GLY A 74 3.78 13.32 4.31
C GLY A 74 2.71 13.45 5.40
N SER A 75 1.70 14.30 5.20
CA SER A 75 0.50 14.29 6.04
C SER A 75 -0.31 13.01 5.83
N TYR A 76 -1.06 12.62 6.84
CA TYR A 76 -2.00 11.49 6.73
C TYR A 76 -3.15 11.60 7.72
N THR A 77 -4.26 10.96 7.39
CA THR A 77 -5.34 10.71 8.34
C THR A 77 -5.51 9.21 8.45
N ALA A 78 -5.47 8.70 9.67
CA ALA A 78 -5.56 7.27 9.94
C ALA A 78 -6.70 6.97 10.91
N MET A 79 -7.44 5.93 10.61
CA MET A 79 -8.38 5.29 11.52
C MET A 79 -7.68 4.07 12.14
N VAL A 80 -7.53 4.09 13.44
CA VAL A 80 -6.74 3.10 14.18
C VAL A 80 -7.56 2.48 15.28
N LEU A 81 -7.52 1.16 15.37
CA LEU A 81 -8.06 0.42 16.51
C LEU A 81 -6.95 0.27 17.56
N ALA A 82 -7.04 1.07 18.61
CA ALA A 82 -6.17 1.02 19.77
C ALA A 82 -6.79 0.20 20.91
N ASP A 83 -6.03 -0.03 22.00
CA ASP A 83 -6.50 -0.81 23.16
C ASP A 83 -7.77 -0.22 23.83
N GLU A 84 -7.95 1.09 23.76
CA GLU A 84 -9.06 1.83 24.36
C GLU A 84 -10.25 2.03 23.41
N GLY A 85 -10.16 1.55 22.16
CA GLY A 85 -11.18 1.70 21.12
C GLY A 85 -10.65 2.29 19.82
N GLY A 86 -11.55 2.54 18.86
CA GLY A 86 -11.19 3.16 17.59
C GLY A 86 -10.97 4.66 17.74
N VAL A 87 -9.98 5.20 17.04
CA VAL A 87 -9.62 6.62 17.04
C VAL A 87 -9.24 7.07 15.63
N ILE A 88 -9.56 8.33 15.29
CA ILE A 88 -9.14 8.94 14.03
C ILE A 88 -8.15 10.05 14.34
N PHE A 89 -6.98 9.95 13.73
CA PHE A 89 -5.92 10.95 13.86
C PHE A 89 -5.60 11.59 12.53
N HIS A 90 -5.38 12.90 12.56
CA HIS A 90 -4.74 13.61 11.47
C HIS A 90 -3.33 14.06 11.90
N TYR A 91 -2.35 13.70 11.08
CA TYR A 91 -0.95 14.11 11.21
C TYR A 91 -0.66 15.11 10.08
N ASP A 92 -0.37 16.34 10.44
CA ASP A 92 -0.16 17.40 9.48
C ASP A 92 1.29 17.47 8.95
N GLU A 93 1.54 18.36 7.98
CA GLU A 93 2.86 18.58 7.40
C GLU A 93 3.88 19.17 8.40
N GLN A 94 3.45 19.74 9.48
CA GLN A 94 4.26 20.33 10.55
C GLN A 94 4.64 19.29 11.60
N GLY A 95 4.07 18.11 11.55
CA GLY A 95 4.26 17.02 12.52
C GLY A 95 3.37 17.18 13.76
N GLU A 96 2.31 18.00 13.67
CA GLU A 96 1.31 18.10 14.72
C GLU A 96 0.24 17.01 14.54
N VAL A 97 -0.16 16.41 15.64
CA VAL A 97 -1.16 15.34 15.68
C VAL A 97 -2.45 15.90 16.26
N MET A 98 -3.54 15.74 15.52
CA MET A 98 -4.88 16.06 15.99
C MET A 98 -5.72 14.80 16.10
N ASP A 99 -6.26 14.55 17.27
CA ASP A 99 -7.24 13.49 17.52
C ASP A 99 -8.63 13.99 17.10
N ILE A 100 -9.09 13.51 15.95
CA ILE A 100 -10.42 13.83 15.43
C ILE A 100 -11.46 12.90 16.04
N GLY A 101 -11.03 11.68 16.44
CA GLY A 101 -11.90 10.65 16.99
C GLY A 101 -12.50 11.02 18.36
N ALA A 102 -11.92 11.99 19.07
CA ALA A 102 -12.46 12.47 20.33
C ALA A 102 -13.86 13.11 20.22
N ASP A 103 -14.25 13.51 19.00
CA ASP A 103 -15.57 14.09 18.72
C ASP A 103 -16.63 13.02 18.40
N TYR A 104 -16.24 11.74 18.32
CA TYR A 104 -17.14 10.64 17.97
C TYR A 104 -17.40 9.71 19.17
N GLU A 105 -18.67 9.34 19.36
CA GLU A 105 -19.08 8.42 20.43
C GLU A 105 -18.70 6.95 20.12
N ASP A 106 -18.66 6.56 18.84
CA ASP A 106 -18.37 5.19 18.40
C ASP A 106 -17.60 5.14 17.08
N VAL A 107 -16.29 5.22 17.17
CA VAL A 107 -15.41 5.08 15.99
C VAL A 107 -15.34 3.63 15.49
N LEU A 108 -15.68 2.64 16.34
CA LEU A 108 -15.65 1.22 15.96
C LEU A 108 -16.70 0.86 14.89
N GLY A 109 -17.76 1.66 14.78
CA GLY A 109 -18.77 1.51 13.73
C GLY A 109 -18.33 2.04 12.38
N MET A 110 -17.23 2.80 12.30
CA MET A 110 -16.73 3.34 11.03
C MET A 110 -15.97 2.26 10.26
N THR A 111 -16.25 2.15 8.97
CA THR A 111 -15.70 1.09 8.13
C THR A 111 -14.77 1.58 7.04
N PHE A 112 -14.79 2.88 6.72
CA PHE A 112 -14.04 3.45 5.60
C PHE A 112 -13.67 4.92 5.84
N MET A 113 -12.64 5.36 5.11
CA MET A 113 -12.30 6.76 4.88
C MET A 113 -12.03 6.98 3.40
N THR A 114 -12.80 7.84 2.74
CA THR A 114 -12.62 8.16 1.32
C THR A 114 -12.14 9.59 1.14
N GLN A 115 -11.10 9.78 0.34
CA GLN A 115 -10.62 11.12 0.00
C GLN A 115 -11.42 11.69 -1.17
N LEU A 116 -11.93 12.91 -1.00
CA LEU A 116 -12.62 13.67 -2.05
C LEU A 116 -11.62 14.42 -2.94
N HIS A 117 -12.11 14.91 -4.07
CA HIS A 117 -11.33 15.70 -5.04
C HIS A 117 -10.64 16.95 -4.45
N ASP A 118 -11.22 17.57 -3.44
CA ASP A 118 -10.66 18.76 -2.75
C ASP A 118 -9.66 18.41 -1.66
N GLY A 119 -9.45 17.11 -1.42
CA GLY A 119 -8.58 16.55 -0.40
C GLY A 119 -9.25 16.39 0.96
N SER A 120 -10.52 16.74 1.12
CA SER A 120 -11.31 16.41 2.30
C SER A 120 -11.51 14.90 2.43
N ILE A 121 -11.82 14.44 3.63
CA ILE A 121 -12.06 13.03 3.91
C ILE A 121 -13.52 12.83 4.32
N VAL A 122 -14.15 11.82 3.75
CA VAL A 122 -15.51 11.38 4.13
C VAL A 122 -15.41 10.18 5.03
N VAL A 123 -16.19 10.20 6.11
CA VAL A 123 -16.38 9.09 7.05
C VAL A 123 -17.86 8.93 7.36
N SER A 124 -18.27 7.77 7.88
CA SER A 124 -19.61 7.52 8.39
C SER A 124 -19.57 7.23 9.87
N PRO A 125 -19.80 8.22 10.75
CA PRO A 125 -19.71 8.05 12.20
C PRO A 125 -20.93 7.33 12.81
N SER A 126 -22.02 7.30 12.10
CA SER A 126 -23.27 6.67 12.53
C SER A 126 -24.17 6.37 11.36
N ASN A 127 -25.16 5.51 11.57
CA ASN A 127 -26.15 5.15 10.55
C ASN A 127 -26.78 6.39 9.94
N ASN A 128 -26.99 6.35 8.64
CA ASN A 128 -27.61 7.43 7.85
C ASN A 128 -26.88 8.78 7.97
N THR A 129 -25.59 8.79 8.29
CA THR A 129 -24.82 10.03 8.45
C THR A 129 -23.48 9.94 7.74
N LEU A 130 -23.15 10.96 6.98
CA LEU A 130 -21.79 11.19 6.45
C LEU A 130 -21.22 12.43 7.10
N GLU A 131 -19.93 12.39 7.34
CA GLU A 131 -19.18 13.57 7.76
C GLU A 131 -18.02 13.83 6.81
N VAL A 132 -17.83 15.10 6.48
CA VAL A 132 -16.72 15.56 5.66
C VAL A 132 -15.75 16.32 6.53
N ILE A 133 -14.53 15.82 6.60
CA ILE A 133 -13.43 16.38 7.39
C ILE A 133 -12.52 17.19 6.46
N PRO A 134 -12.46 18.52 6.58
CA PRO A 134 -11.68 19.36 5.68
C PRO A 134 -10.20 19.41 6.13
N VAL A 135 -9.42 18.41 5.76
CA VAL A 135 -7.99 18.27 6.19
C VAL A 135 -7.06 19.43 5.80
N LYS A 136 -7.44 20.24 4.82
CA LYS A 136 -6.67 21.45 4.42
C LYS A 136 -7.08 22.72 5.15
N SER A 137 -8.00 22.64 6.10
CA SER A 137 -8.47 23.78 6.89
C SER A 137 -7.66 23.93 8.18
N GLU A 138 -7.44 25.16 8.62
CA GLU A 138 -6.83 25.46 9.94
C GLU A 138 -7.67 24.94 11.12
N THR A 139 -8.94 24.62 10.86
CA THR A 139 -9.86 24.02 11.83
C THR A 139 -10.47 22.78 11.18
N LEU A 140 -10.12 21.61 11.68
CA LEU A 140 -10.71 20.32 11.27
C LEU A 140 -12.13 20.19 11.83
N GLN A 141 -13.03 21.08 11.44
CA GLN A 141 -14.43 20.97 11.85
C GLN A 141 -15.21 20.15 10.83
N PRO A 142 -15.70 18.95 11.20
CA PRO A 142 -16.48 18.13 10.32
C PRO A 142 -17.77 18.84 9.87
N THR A 143 -18.13 18.65 8.62
CA THR A 143 -19.44 19.03 8.10
C THR A 143 -20.33 17.80 8.05
N ILE A 144 -21.37 17.79 8.87
CA ILE A 144 -22.33 16.68 8.95
C ILE A 144 -23.30 16.77 7.77
N ILE A 145 -23.45 15.64 7.07
CA ILE A 145 -24.43 15.47 6.00
C ILE A 145 -25.45 14.44 6.48
N PRO A 146 -26.59 14.89 7.04
CA PRO A 146 -27.64 13.98 7.47
C PRO A 146 -28.33 13.38 6.25
N LEU A 147 -28.33 12.08 6.16
CA LEU A 147 -29.14 11.33 5.22
C LEU A 147 -30.54 11.16 5.81
N ASN A 148 -31.53 11.06 4.97
CA ASN A 148 -32.95 11.19 5.34
C ASN A 148 -33.36 10.45 6.62
N GLU A 149 -33.80 11.18 7.63
CA GLU A 149 -34.25 10.67 8.94
C GLU A 149 -35.52 9.78 8.87
N ASN A 150 -36.19 9.71 7.72
CA ASN A 150 -37.44 8.95 7.54
C ASN A 150 -37.22 7.56 6.92
N GLU A 151 -35.98 7.20 6.60
CA GLU A 151 -35.63 5.88 6.07
C GLU A 151 -35.26 4.88 7.17
N ALA A 152 -35.25 3.59 6.81
CA ALA A 152 -34.67 2.56 7.64
C ALA A 152 -33.20 2.89 7.93
N SER A 153 -32.74 2.53 9.11
CA SER A 153 -31.34 2.68 9.50
C SER A 153 -30.46 1.81 8.60
N PHE A 154 -29.44 2.38 8.01
CA PHE A 154 -28.43 1.66 7.22
C PHE A 154 -27.04 2.15 7.57
N ASP A 155 -26.09 1.25 7.50
CA ASP A 155 -24.66 1.55 7.58
C ASP A 155 -24.16 1.94 6.19
N ILE A 156 -23.15 2.81 6.13
CA ILE A 156 -22.49 3.18 4.89
C ILE A 156 -21.13 2.48 4.89
N LEU A 157 -20.91 1.66 3.88
CA LEU A 157 -19.69 0.84 3.78
C LEU A 157 -18.61 1.49 2.93
N ASP A 158 -19.00 2.30 1.95
CA ASP A 158 -18.07 3.01 1.07
C ASP A 158 -18.77 4.12 0.28
N VAL A 159 -18.01 5.11 -0.19
CA VAL A 159 -18.46 6.25 -0.99
C VAL A 159 -17.47 6.56 -2.08
N ALA A 160 -17.95 6.74 -3.29
CA ALA A 160 -17.15 7.28 -4.40
C ALA A 160 -17.74 8.60 -4.91
N GLU A 161 -16.88 9.47 -5.42
CA GLU A 161 -17.23 10.78 -5.95
C GLU A 161 -16.94 10.88 -7.44
N GLN A 162 -17.84 11.55 -8.18
CA GLN A 162 -17.65 11.84 -9.59
C GLN A 162 -18.08 13.27 -9.91
N PRO A 163 -17.32 14.04 -10.73
CA PRO A 163 -17.74 15.36 -11.21
C PRO A 163 -19.05 15.29 -12.02
N ASN A 164 -19.94 16.27 -11.80
CA ASN A 164 -21.16 16.43 -12.59
C ASN A 164 -21.48 17.92 -12.78
N GLY A 165 -21.18 18.44 -13.95
CA GLY A 165 -21.34 19.87 -14.23
C GLY A 165 -20.54 20.76 -13.29
N ASP A 166 -21.26 21.63 -12.53
CA ASP A 166 -20.65 22.50 -11.53
C ASP A 166 -20.61 21.88 -10.12
N GLY A 167 -20.97 20.60 -9.99
CA GLY A 167 -21.02 19.88 -8.71
C GLY A 167 -20.49 18.46 -8.81
N TYR A 168 -20.88 17.64 -7.85
CA TYR A 168 -20.44 16.26 -7.74
C TYR A 168 -21.62 15.32 -7.49
N HIS A 169 -21.50 14.11 -8.01
CA HIS A 169 -22.34 12.99 -7.62
C HIS A 169 -21.56 12.06 -6.71
N TRP A 170 -22.20 11.52 -5.69
CA TRP A 170 -21.66 10.50 -4.81
C TRP A 170 -22.48 9.22 -4.94
N LEU A 171 -21.82 8.12 -5.21
CA LEU A 171 -22.43 6.80 -5.14
C LEU A 171 -21.94 6.10 -3.88
N MET A 172 -22.86 5.56 -3.09
CA MET A 172 -22.55 4.89 -1.82
C MET A 172 -22.92 3.43 -1.87
N VAL A 173 -22.16 2.62 -1.14
CA VAL A 173 -22.59 1.30 -0.72
C VAL A 173 -23.22 1.42 0.67
N THR A 174 -24.43 0.87 0.83
CA THR A 174 -25.15 0.89 2.12
C THR A 174 -25.58 -0.51 2.51
N ASP A 175 -25.57 -0.81 3.82
CA ASP A 175 -26.03 -2.09 4.37
C ASP A 175 -27.19 -1.86 5.35
N GLU A 176 -28.28 -2.57 5.14
CA GLU A 176 -29.45 -2.59 6.02
C GLU A 176 -29.47 -3.83 6.93
N GLY A 177 -28.32 -4.47 7.12
CA GLY A 177 -28.13 -5.64 8.00
C GLY A 177 -28.45 -6.99 7.36
N SER A 178 -29.16 -7.02 6.25
CA SER A 178 -29.43 -8.26 5.50
C SER A 178 -29.17 -8.14 4.00
N ASN A 179 -29.07 -6.92 3.51
CA ASN A 179 -28.88 -6.63 2.09
C ASN A 179 -28.11 -5.33 1.95
N SER A 180 -26.98 -5.36 1.25
CA SER A 180 -26.32 -4.14 0.81
C SER A 180 -26.97 -3.60 -0.46
N SER A 181 -26.90 -2.31 -0.67
CA SER A 181 -27.47 -1.64 -1.85
C SER A 181 -26.63 -0.45 -2.26
N LEU A 182 -26.83 0.02 -3.50
CA LEU A 182 -26.20 1.21 -4.03
C LEU A 182 -27.17 2.39 -4.01
N ARG A 183 -26.72 3.49 -3.39
CA ARG A 183 -27.50 4.73 -3.28
C ARG A 183 -26.75 5.90 -3.88
N GLY A 184 -27.40 6.71 -4.68
CA GLY A 184 -26.82 7.88 -5.31
C GLY A 184 -27.25 9.20 -4.68
N PHE A 185 -26.30 10.12 -4.54
CA PHE A 185 -26.54 11.52 -4.20
C PHE A 185 -26.13 12.41 -5.35
N GLY A 186 -26.99 13.31 -5.75
CA GLY A 186 -26.72 14.25 -6.82
C GLY A 186 -26.60 15.68 -6.34
N ASP A 187 -26.01 16.53 -7.21
CA ASP A 187 -25.97 17.98 -7.08
C ASP A 187 -25.28 18.51 -5.79
N ILE A 188 -24.23 17.81 -5.35
CA ILE A 188 -23.39 18.29 -4.26
C ILE A 188 -22.56 19.46 -4.78
N ALA A 189 -22.86 20.65 -4.27
CA ALA A 189 -22.18 21.86 -4.68
C ALA A 189 -20.78 21.98 -4.05
N THR A 190 -19.86 22.60 -4.78
CA THR A 190 -18.52 22.94 -4.27
C THR A 190 -18.44 24.44 -4.00
N PRO A 191 -17.90 24.91 -2.84
CA PRO A 191 -17.53 24.08 -1.68
C PRO A 191 -18.75 23.47 -1.01
N LEU A 192 -18.52 22.33 -0.38
CA LEU A 192 -19.57 21.67 0.40
C LEU A 192 -20.20 22.64 1.37
N GLN A 193 -21.43 23.03 1.08
CA GLN A 193 -22.21 23.83 2.02
C GLN A 193 -22.99 22.83 2.88
N PRO A 194 -23.21 23.09 4.17
CA PRO A 194 -24.14 22.31 4.97
C PRO A 194 -25.57 22.54 4.45
N VAL A 195 -25.86 22.00 3.30
CA VAL A 195 -27.18 22.02 2.69
C VAL A 195 -27.81 20.70 3.05
N SER A 196 -29.08 20.73 3.42
CA SER A 196 -29.92 19.56 3.42
C SER A 196 -29.91 18.99 2.00
N ILE A 197 -28.96 18.13 1.72
CA ILE A 197 -28.89 17.42 0.46
C ILE A 197 -30.17 16.61 0.40
N ALA A 198 -30.97 16.88 -0.60
CA ALA A 198 -32.15 16.05 -0.85
C ALA A 198 -31.61 14.65 -1.16
N VAL A 199 -31.60 13.82 -0.13
CA VAL A 199 -31.16 12.44 -0.25
C VAL A 199 -32.09 11.78 -1.27
N TRP A 200 -31.49 11.39 -2.33
CA TRP A 200 -32.11 10.69 -3.42
C TRP A 200 -32.76 9.40 -2.94
N GLY A 201 -32.30 8.79 -1.85
CA GLY A 201 -32.84 7.64 -1.24
C GLY A 201 -34.33 7.73 -0.85
N ALA A 202 -34.77 8.85 -0.33
CA ALA A 202 -36.12 8.95 0.25
C ALA A 202 -37.26 8.76 -0.74
N THR A 203 -37.01 9.12 -1.99
CA THR A 203 -38.03 9.03 -3.04
C THR A 203 -37.80 7.89 -4.02
N VAL A 204 -36.64 7.26 -3.96
CA VAL A 204 -36.13 6.29 -4.93
C VAL A 204 -35.83 4.93 -4.30
N THR A 205 -36.06 4.75 -3.01
CA THR A 205 -35.98 3.43 -2.36
C THR A 205 -36.76 2.34 -3.06
N SER A 206 -37.83 2.71 -3.74
CA SER A 206 -38.62 1.78 -4.60
C SER A 206 -37.97 1.52 -5.98
N ALA A 207 -36.94 2.26 -6.35
CA ALA A 207 -36.21 2.14 -7.61
C ALA A 207 -34.72 1.80 -7.39
N MET A 208 -34.32 1.44 -6.17
CA MET A 208 -33.04 0.83 -5.92
C MET A 208 -32.91 -0.43 -6.74
N MET A 209 -31.64 -0.71 -7.13
CA MET A 209 -31.31 -1.97 -7.76
C MET A 209 -31.94 -3.11 -6.97
N ASN A 210 -32.65 -3.95 -7.65
CA ASN A 210 -33.15 -5.18 -7.04
C ASN A 210 -31.91 -6.01 -6.73
N ASN A 211 -31.48 -6.01 -5.46
CA ASN A 211 -30.26 -6.66 -5.00
C ASN A 211 -30.46 -8.17 -4.82
N ASP A 212 -31.10 -8.81 -5.78
CA ASP A 212 -31.35 -10.24 -5.72
C ASP A 212 -30.03 -11.01 -5.69
N GLY A 213 -29.42 -11.08 -4.50
CA GLY A 213 -28.31 -11.96 -4.20
C GLY A 213 -26.91 -11.34 -4.21
N TYR A 214 -26.76 -10.03 -4.34
CA TYR A 214 -25.44 -9.37 -4.25
C TYR A 214 -25.26 -8.63 -2.91
N GLU A 215 -24.11 -8.81 -2.28
CA GLU A 215 -23.68 -8.08 -1.09
C GLU A 215 -22.55 -7.13 -1.51
N TRP A 216 -22.88 -5.89 -1.83
CA TRP A 216 -21.90 -4.87 -2.24
C TRP A 216 -21.07 -4.40 -1.05
N ASN A 217 -19.77 -4.11 -1.27
CA ASN A 217 -18.84 -3.68 -0.22
C ASN A 217 -18.01 -2.45 -0.59
N MET A 218 -17.66 -2.24 -1.86
CA MET A 218 -16.87 -1.08 -2.28
C MET A 218 -17.42 -0.50 -3.58
N VAL A 219 -17.12 0.78 -3.83
CA VAL A 219 -17.50 1.50 -5.06
C VAL A 219 -16.40 2.47 -5.47
N GLU A 220 -16.22 2.66 -6.78
CA GLU A 220 -15.30 3.66 -7.34
C GLU A 220 -15.86 4.23 -8.65
N ALA A 221 -15.58 5.50 -8.93
CA ALA A 221 -16.00 6.18 -10.15
C ALA A 221 -15.08 5.84 -11.33
N LEU A 222 -15.61 5.25 -12.40
CA LEU A 222 -14.86 4.88 -13.59
C LEU A 222 -14.77 6.03 -14.58
N ASP A 223 -15.91 6.45 -15.15
CA ASP A 223 -16.03 7.51 -16.14
C ASP A 223 -17.37 8.22 -15.94
N GLU A 224 -17.62 9.32 -16.65
CA GLU A 224 -18.85 10.11 -16.47
C GLU A 224 -20.10 9.24 -16.53
N GLY A 225 -20.82 9.16 -15.40
CA GLY A 225 -22.03 8.35 -15.23
C GLY A 225 -21.81 6.84 -15.18
N THR A 226 -20.56 6.36 -15.13
CA THR A 226 -20.22 4.94 -14.98
C THR A 226 -19.39 4.71 -13.71
N TRP A 227 -19.78 3.69 -12.96
CA TRP A 227 -19.18 3.35 -11.67
C TRP A 227 -18.87 1.86 -11.65
N VAL A 228 -17.91 1.49 -10.82
CA VAL A 228 -17.58 0.11 -10.51
C VAL A 228 -17.96 -0.15 -9.06
N ALA A 229 -18.69 -1.22 -8.82
CA ALA A 229 -18.96 -1.71 -7.48
C ALA A 229 -18.44 -3.14 -7.34
N THR A 230 -17.90 -3.49 -6.19
CA THR A 230 -17.49 -4.86 -5.86
C THR A 230 -18.34 -5.40 -4.73
N GLY A 231 -18.44 -6.71 -4.66
CA GLY A 231 -19.23 -7.37 -3.64
C GLY A 231 -19.10 -8.87 -3.70
N LEU A 232 -20.00 -9.54 -3.02
CA LEU A 232 -20.11 -10.99 -2.99
C LEU A 232 -21.46 -11.43 -3.51
N MET A 233 -21.50 -12.51 -4.27
CA MET A 233 -22.73 -13.17 -4.66
C MET A 233 -22.87 -14.47 -3.86
N ALA A 234 -23.98 -14.61 -3.17
CA ALA A 234 -24.33 -15.86 -2.51
C ALA A 234 -24.84 -16.88 -3.54
N ASN A 235 -24.03 -17.86 -3.90
CA ASN A 235 -24.48 -18.97 -4.70
C ASN A 235 -25.31 -19.95 -3.87
N SER A 236 -26.61 -19.99 -4.14
CA SER A 236 -27.52 -20.97 -3.55
C SER A 236 -27.43 -22.38 -4.20
N PHE A 237 -26.48 -22.59 -5.08
CA PHE A 237 -26.32 -23.85 -5.83
C PHE A 237 -25.25 -24.73 -5.22
N GLY A 238 -25.69 -25.80 -4.59
CA GLY A 238 -24.80 -26.84 -4.05
C GLY A 238 -25.34 -27.51 -2.80
N THR A 239 -26.63 -27.66 -2.68
CA THR A 239 -27.20 -28.55 -1.67
C THR A 239 -27.11 -30.00 -2.16
N ASP A 240 -25.98 -30.65 -1.88
CA ASP A 240 -26.03 -32.08 -1.69
C ASP A 240 -26.94 -32.35 -0.48
N GLU A 241 -27.98 -33.14 -0.66
CA GLU A 241 -29.03 -33.41 0.37
C GLU A 241 -28.49 -33.96 1.70
N ASN A 242 -27.18 -34.17 1.83
CA ASN A 242 -26.51 -34.75 3.00
C ASN A 242 -25.43 -33.87 3.68
N SER A 243 -25.24 -32.64 3.25
CA SER A 243 -24.33 -31.72 3.94
C SER A 243 -25.02 -30.38 4.13
N PRO A 244 -25.01 -29.76 5.31
CA PRO A 244 -25.42 -28.38 5.46
C PRO A 244 -24.45 -27.55 4.62
N ALA A 245 -24.86 -27.20 3.40
CA ALA A 245 -24.06 -26.40 2.49
C ALA A 245 -23.88 -25.02 3.10
N THR A 246 -22.67 -24.67 3.50
CA THR A 246 -22.28 -23.29 3.67
C THR A 246 -22.35 -22.67 2.28
N PRO A 247 -23.14 -21.61 2.04
CA PRO A 247 -23.15 -20.98 0.72
C PRO A 247 -21.75 -20.49 0.41
N ILE A 248 -21.22 -20.89 -0.75
CA ILE A 248 -19.95 -20.39 -1.25
C ILE A 248 -20.27 -19.00 -1.79
N LYS A 249 -19.64 -17.98 -1.23
CA LYS A 249 -19.72 -16.62 -1.74
C LYS A 249 -18.62 -16.44 -2.81
N HIS A 250 -19.01 -15.91 -3.95
CA HIS A 250 -18.10 -15.57 -5.05
C HIS A 250 -17.98 -14.05 -5.14
N PRO A 251 -16.76 -13.50 -5.31
CA PRO A 251 -16.60 -12.09 -5.55
C PRO A 251 -17.20 -11.71 -6.91
N VAL A 252 -17.81 -10.54 -6.95
CA VAL A 252 -18.39 -9.97 -8.16
C VAL A 252 -17.94 -8.55 -8.37
N ILE A 253 -17.84 -8.16 -9.65
CA ILE A 253 -17.59 -6.79 -10.06
C ILE A 253 -18.77 -6.35 -10.94
N GLY A 254 -19.47 -5.29 -10.53
CA GLY A 254 -20.60 -4.71 -11.25
C GLY A 254 -20.22 -3.40 -11.91
N LEU A 255 -20.64 -3.20 -13.16
CA LEU A 255 -20.68 -1.89 -13.78
C LEU A 255 -22.06 -1.25 -13.54
N ILE A 256 -22.02 -0.06 -12.95
CA ILE A 256 -23.21 0.68 -12.57
C ILE A 256 -23.31 1.92 -13.46
N SER A 257 -24.47 2.14 -14.06
CA SER A 257 -24.79 3.38 -14.77
C SER A 257 -25.62 4.29 -13.88
N TRP A 258 -25.09 5.48 -13.60
CA TRP A 258 -25.80 6.51 -12.85
C TRP A 258 -25.19 7.88 -13.09
N SER A 259 -25.95 8.80 -13.67
CA SER A 259 -25.47 10.14 -14.06
C SER A 259 -26.45 11.26 -13.73
N SER A 260 -27.56 10.95 -13.09
CA SER A 260 -28.60 11.94 -12.82
C SER A 260 -29.27 11.71 -11.49
N ALA A 261 -29.33 12.76 -10.72
CA ALA A 261 -30.10 12.78 -9.49
C ALA A 261 -31.62 12.43 -9.68
N THR A 262 -32.11 12.31 -10.87
CA THR A 262 -33.50 11.94 -11.16
C THR A 262 -33.71 10.46 -11.52
N THR A 263 -32.68 9.66 -11.47
CA THR A 263 -32.73 8.22 -11.79
C THR A 263 -32.00 7.39 -10.73
N ALA A 264 -32.43 6.17 -10.51
CA ALA A 264 -31.71 5.23 -9.65
C ALA A 264 -30.45 4.70 -10.34
N PRO A 265 -29.41 4.34 -9.57
CA PRO A 265 -28.32 3.56 -10.09
C PRO A 265 -28.81 2.25 -10.71
N MET A 266 -28.20 1.83 -11.80
CA MET A 266 -28.62 0.64 -12.55
C MET A 266 -27.41 -0.24 -12.88
N LEU A 267 -27.45 -1.51 -12.51
CA LEU A 267 -26.49 -2.51 -12.91
C LEU A 267 -26.58 -2.77 -14.42
N THR A 268 -25.48 -2.56 -15.14
CA THR A 268 -25.41 -2.75 -16.59
C THR A 268 -24.65 -4.00 -16.98
N HIS A 269 -23.66 -4.38 -16.18
CA HIS A 269 -22.87 -5.60 -16.40
C HIS A 269 -22.39 -6.14 -15.05
N ILE A 270 -22.18 -7.44 -14.97
CA ILE A 270 -21.60 -8.11 -13.82
C ILE A 270 -20.62 -9.19 -14.28
N GLU A 271 -19.48 -9.24 -13.63
CA GLU A 271 -18.47 -10.29 -13.79
C GLU A 271 -18.32 -11.03 -12.47
N GLU A 272 -18.37 -12.34 -12.54
CA GLU A 272 -18.15 -13.23 -11.39
C GLU A 272 -16.69 -13.70 -11.41
N ILE A 273 -16.04 -13.63 -10.24
CA ILE A 273 -14.68 -14.12 -10.04
C ILE A 273 -14.77 -15.46 -9.32
N ASP A 274 -14.02 -16.45 -9.80
CA ASP A 274 -14.14 -17.82 -9.32
C ASP A 274 -13.88 -17.96 -7.82
N ARG A 275 -12.95 -17.19 -7.25
CA ARG A 275 -12.49 -17.34 -5.86
C ARG A 275 -11.95 -16.07 -5.27
N GLY A 276 -11.76 -16.08 -3.93
CA GLY A 276 -11.13 -15.03 -3.17
C GLY A 276 -12.10 -13.94 -2.75
N GLU A 277 -11.56 -12.79 -2.46
CA GLU A 277 -12.26 -11.55 -2.09
C GLU A 277 -11.56 -10.38 -2.76
N ILE A 278 -12.30 -9.33 -3.12
CA ILE A 278 -11.73 -8.08 -3.58
C ILE A 278 -11.50 -7.19 -2.34
N HIS A 279 -10.28 -6.73 -2.15
CA HIS A 279 -9.87 -5.95 -0.98
C HIS A 279 -9.67 -4.48 -1.26
N SER A 280 -9.44 -4.11 -2.53
CA SER A 280 -9.18 -2.72 -2.89
C SER A 280 -9.69 -2.40 -4.29
N LEU A 281 -10.24 -1.21 -4.46
CA LEU A 281 -10.47 -0.56 -5.75
C LEU A 281 -9.50 0.60 -5.89
N ILE A 282 -8.68 0.58 -6.92
CA ILE A 282 -7.63 1.57 -7.16
C ILE A 282 -7.88 2.25 -8.49
N LYS A 283 -8.13 3.56 -8.45
CA LYS A 283 -8.21 4.37 -9.66
C LYS A 283 -6.83 4.68 -10.19
N LEU A 284 -6.55 4.30 -11.42
CA LEU A 284 -5.28 4.53 -12.08
C LEU A 284 -5.23 5.92 -12.72
N GLU A 285 -4.03 6.42 -13.03
CA GLU A 285 -3.85 7.75 -13.65
C GLU A 285 -4.58 7.92 -15.00
N ASN A 286 -4.76 6.84 -15.74
CA ASN A 286 -5.51 6.84 -17.00
C ASN A 286 -7.03 6.78 -16.83
N GLY A 287 -7.52 6.82 -15.57
CA GLY A 287 -8.93 6.76 -15.21
C GLY A 287 -9.52 5.35 -15.12
N SER A 288 -8.83 4.30 -15.59
CA SER A 288 -9.25 2.91 -15.39
C SER A 288 -9.16 2.50 -13.92
N ILE A 289 -9.80 1.40 -13.56
CA ILE A 289 -9.83 0.91 -12.18
C ILE A 289 -9.16 -0.46 -12.13
N LEU A 290 -8.42 -0.70 -11.06
CA LEU A 290 -7.91 -2.02 -10.69
C LEU A 290 -8.64 -2.50 -9.44
N ALA A 291 -9.33 -3.62 -9.54
CA ALA A 291 -9.88 -4.36 -8.43
C ALA A 291 -8.84 -5.40 -7.98
N ALA A 292 -8.22 -5.19 -6.82
CA ALA A 292 -7.20 -6.08 -6.29
C ALA A 292 -7.83 -7.10 -5.34
N GLY A 293 -7.53 -8.39 -5.56
CA GLY A 293 -8.15 -9.48 -4.81
C GLY A 293 -7.17 -10.55 -4.34
N SER A 294 -7.62 -11.37 -3.39
CA SER A 294 -6.80 -12.37 -2.69
C SER A 294 -6.42 -13.57 -3.58
N ASP A 295 -7.11 -13.83 -4.67
CA ASP A 295 -6.79 -14.92 -5.60
C ASP A 295 -6.34 -14.40 -6.97
N SER A 296 -7.07 -13.43 -7.51
CA SER A 296 -6.73 -12.70 -8.74
C SER A 296 -7.17 -11.25 -8.64
N SER A 297 -6.65 -10.42 -9.53
CA SER A 297 -7.03 -9.01 -9.66
C SER A 297 -7.66 -8.75 -11.01
N VAL A 298 -8.50 -7.73 -11.15
CA VAL A 298 -9.18 -7.41 -12.39
C VAL A 298 -8.92 -5.96 -12.79
N TYR A 299 -8.42 -5.78 -14.00
CA TYR A 299 -8.30 -4.47 -14.63
C TYR A 299 -9.59 -4.12 -15.36
N ILE A 300 -10.14 -2.95 -15.09
CA ILE A 300 -11.39 -2.44 -15.66
C ILE A 300 -11.06 -1.18 -16.46
N ALA A 301 -11.14 -1.30 -17.79
CA ALA A 301 -10.88 -0.19 -18.70
C ALA A 301 -12.03 0.82 -18.69
N LEU A 302 -11.79 2.04 -19.18
CA LEU A 302 -12.81 3.10 -19.26
C LEU A 302 -14.07 2.70 -20.05
N ASP A 303 -13.93 1.82 -21.03
CA ASP A 303 -15.07 1.29 -21.80
C ASP A 303 -15.85 0.17 -21.09
N GLY A 304 -15.46 -0.15 -19.85
CA GLY A 304 -16.05 -1.21 -19.04
C GLY A 304 -15.52 -2.62 -19.36
N THR A 305 -14.53 -2.76 -20.26
CA THR A 305 -13.91 -4.06 -20.53
C THR A 305 -13.11 -4.51 -19.30
N MET A 306 -13.40 -5.71 -18.82
CA MET A 306 -12.72 -6.35 -17.69
C MET A 306 -11.67 -7.35 -18.17
N THR A 307 -10.51 -7.34 -17.56
CA THR A 307 -9.41 -8.27 -17.86
C THR A 307 -8.82 -8.78 -16.57
N GLU A 308 -8.89 -10.08 -16.36
CA GLU A 308 -8.30 -10.72 -15.19
C GLU A 308 -6.77 -10.73 -15.29
N ILE A 309 -6.13 -10.46 -14.15
CA ILE A 309 -4.68 -10.46 -13.96
C ILE A 309 -4.37 -11.51 -12.89
N GLU A 310 -3.51 -12.47 -13.23
CA GLU A 310 -3.10 -13.54 -12.30
C GLU A 310 -2.16 -12.99 -11.20
N VAL A 311 -2.64 -12.05 -10.41
CA VAL A 311 -1.94 -11.49 -9.25
C VAL A 311 -2.87 -11.50 -8.06
N ALA A 312 -2.49 -12.28 -7.07
CA ALA A 312 -3.15 -12.31 -5.76
C ALA A 312 -2.53 -11.27 -4.82
N SER A 313 -3.36 -10.59 -4.03
CA SER A 313 -2.91 -9.63 -3.02
C SER A 313 -3.91 -9.50 -1.88
N GLU A 314 -3.41 -9.22 -0.70
CA GLU A 314 -4.23 -8.84 0.47
C GLU A 314 -4.50 -7.32 0.48
N SER A 315 -3.60 -6.54 -0.10
CA SER A 315 -3.75 -5.10 -0.26
C SER A 315 -2.94 -4.61 -1.45
N ALA A 316 -3.32 -3.47 -2.04
CA ALA A 316 -2.58 -2.87 -3.13
C ALA A 316 -2.58 -1.34 -3.05
N ALA A 317 -1.51 -0.71 -3.57
CA ALA A 317 -1.37 0.75 -3.59
C ALA A 317 -0.78 1.24 -4.91
N LEU A 318 -1.21 2.42 -5.36
CA LEU A 318 -0.72 3.11 -6.55
C LEU A 318 0.41 4.06 -6.14
N ASP A 319 1.61 3.89 -6.70
CA ASP A 319 2.73 4.80 -6.43
C ASP A 319 2.63 6.10 -7.26
N GLY A 320 3.42 7.12 -6.85
CA GLY A 320 3.46 8.43 -7.53
C GLY A 320 3.98 8.40 -8.97
N LYS A 321 4.30 7.22 -9.52
CA LYS A 321 4.74 7.00 -10.92
C LYS A 321 3.74 6.19 -11.73
N GLY A 322 2.55 5.94 -11.18
CA GLY A 322 1.49 5.21 -11.83
C GLY A 322 1.67 3.67 -11.82
N ALA A 323 2.60 3.14 -11.01
CA ALA A 323 2.73 1.70 -10.84
C ALA A 323 1.91 1.22 -9.64
N VAL A 324 1.21 0.08 -9.80
CA VAL A 324 0.48 -0.56 -8.71
C VAL A 324 1.36 -1.62 -8.05
N TRP A 325 1.38 -1.60 -6.73
CA TRP A 325 2.10 -2.55 -5.89
C TRP A 325 1.11 -3.45 -5.18
N PHE A 326 1.32 -4.75 -5.29
CA PHE A 326 0.49 -5.77 -4.69
C PHE A 326 1.24 -6.44 -3.56
N PHE A 327 0.61 -6.46 -2.40
CA PHE A 327 1.15 -7.05 -1.19
C PHE A 327 0.44 -8.37 -0.89
N ALA A 328 1.22 -9.39 -0.63
CA ALA A 328 0.74 -10.68 -0.16
C ALA A 328 0.86 -10.77 1.37
N GLY A 329 0.42 -11.87 1.94
CA GLY A 329 0.46 -12.12 3.38
C GLY A 329 1.87 -12.30 3.95
N GLU A 330 1.92 -12.45 5.28
CA GLU A 330 3.14 -12.67 6.05
C GLU A 330 3.96 -13.84 5.51
N GLY A 331 5.27 -13.69 5.54
CA GLY A 331 6.24 -14.66 5.01
C GLY A 331 6.47 -14.55 3.52
N SER A 332 5.75 -13.68 2.80
CA SER A 332 5.99 -13.44 1.39
C SER A 332 7.41 -12.94 1.13
N THR A 333 8.10 -13.55 0.17
CA THR A 333 9.47 -13.20 -0.22
C THR A 333 9.54 -12.24 -1.40
N SER A 334 8.41 -11.77 -1.88
CA SER A 334 8.32 -10.86 -3.02
C SER A 334 7.06 -10.03 -2.96
N VAL A 335 7.12 -8.85 -3.57
CA VAL A 335 5.97 -8.04 -3.95
C VAL A 335 5.81 -8.09 -5.47
N VAL A 336 4.61 -7.85 -5.95
CA VAL A 336 4.37 -7.71 -7.39
C VAL A 336 4.16 -6.25 -7.70
N ARG A 337 4.79 -5.77 -8.74
CA ARG A 337 4.61 -4.42 -9.27
C ARG A 337 4.02 -4.49 -10.66
N MET A 338 3.00 -3.71 -10.95
CA MET A 338 2.41 -3.58 -12.28
C MET A 338 2.66 -2.18 -12.83
N THR A 339 3.21 -2.10 -14.03
CA THR A 339 3.40 -0.84 -14.76
C THR A 339 2.89 -1.04 -16.18
N ASP A 340 2.02 -0.17 -16.65
CA ASP A 340 1.43 -0.24 -18.01
C ASP A 340 0.81 -1.62 -18.33
N GLY A 341 0.17 -2.24 -17.33
CA GLY A 341 -0.43 -3.56 -17.46
C GLY A 341 0.54 -4.74 -17.45
N ALA A 342 1.85 -4.51 -17.39
CA ALA A 342 2.85 -5.56 -17.25
C ALA A 342 3.21 -5.77 -15.77
N THR A 343 3.14 -7.02 -15.32
CA THR A 343 3.47 -7.40 -13.94
C THR A 343 4.92 -7.85 -13.81
N GLU A 344 5.61 -7.38 -12.78
CA GLU A 344 6.95 -7.77 -12.41
C GLU A 344 6.98 -8.25 -10.97
N LYS A 345 7.53 -9.46 -10.76
CA LYS A 345 7.73 -9.98 -9.41
C LYS A 345 9.07 -9.52 -8.87
N MET A 346 9.03 -8.73 -7.81
CA MET A 346 10.20 -8.13 -7.19
C MET A 346 10.54 -8.85 -5.90
N PRO A 347 11.72 -9.50 -5.80
CA PRO A 347 12.11 -10.19 -4.59
C PRO A 347 12.40 -9.18 -3.47
N LEU A 348 11.89 -9.48 -2.29
CA LEU A 348 12.23 -8.77 -1.05
C LEU A 348 13.55 -9.30 -0.47
N ALA A 349 14.34 -8.43 0.13
CA ALA A 349 15.57 -8.81 0.83
C ALA A 349 15.30 -9.71 2.05
N ARG A 350 14.12 -9.57 2.65
CA ARG A 350 13.62 -10.35 3.79
C ARG A 350 12.14 -10.69 3.55
N PRO A 351 11.64 -11.80 4.10
CA PRO A 351 10.22 -12.09 4.06
C PRO A 351 9.39 -10.99 4.71
N LEU A 352 8.22 -10.71 4.18
CA LEU A 352 7.30 -9.72 4.74
C LEU A 352 6.88 -10.17 6.15
N PRO A 353 6.95 -9.30 7.16
CA PRO A 353 6.75 -9.72 8.55
C PRO A 353 5.30 -9.62 9.04
N LEU A 354 4.36 -9.23 8.17
CA LEU A 354 2.96 -9.07 8.52
C LEU A 354 2.04 -9.42 7.35
N ASN A 355 0.78 -9.69 7.65
CA ASN A 355 -0.32 -9.68 6.69
C ASN A 355 -0.68 -8.22 6.44
N VAL A 356 -0.56 -7.77 5.19
CA VAL A 356 -0.85 -6.38 4.83
C VAL A 356 -2.35 -6.24 4.65
N GLU A 357 -2.99 -5.48 5.53
CA GLU A 357 -4.44 -5.24 5.49
C GLU A 357 -4.76 -3.93 4.76
N VAL A 358 -3.92 -2.91 4.97
CA VAL A 358 -4.08 -1.60 4.36
C VAL A 358 -2.75 -1.14 3.81
N SER A 359 -2.76 -0.53 2.65
CA SER A 359 -1.57 0.08 2.05
C SER A 359 -1.90 1.45 1.46
N GLY A 360 -0.93 2.36 1.54
CA GLY A 360 -1.08 3.70 1.01
C GLY A 360 0.26 4.28 0.57
N VAL A 361 0.23 5.41 -0.09
CA VAL A 361 1.41 6.05 -0.66
C VAL A 361 1.47 7.51 -0.23
N SER A 362 2.63 7.92 0.25
CA SER A 362 2.97 9.32 0.42
C SER A 362 4.28 9.63 -0.30
N ASN A 363 4.25 10.56 -1.23
CA ASN A 363 5.36 10.87 -2.11
C ASN A 363 5.82 9.60 -2.89
N ASP A 364 7.09 9.23 -2.77
CA ASP A 364 7.67 8.05 -3.41
C ASP A 364 7.83 6.85 -2.45
N VAL A 365 7.11 6.88 -1.32
CA VAL A 365 7.17 5.83 -0.29
C VAL A 365 5.82 5.14 -0.17
N ILE A 366 5.82 3.82 -0.29
CA ILE A 366 4.66 3.00 -0.02
C ILE A 366 4.71 2.54 1.43
N TYR A 367 3.59 2.66 2.12
CA TYR A 367 3.39 2.18 3.47
C TYR A 367 2.45 0.99 3.46
N ALA A 368 2.84 -0.06 4.15
CA ALA A 368 2.07 -1.28 4.33
C ALA A 368 1.77 -1.45 5.83
N HIS A 369 0.51 -1.55 6.16
CA HIS A 369 -0.01 -1.68 7.52
C HIS A 369 -0.70 -3.02 7.66
N GLY A 370 -0.59 -3.63 8.83
CA GLY A 370 -1.26 -4.90 9.09
C GLY A 370 -0.81 -5.53 10.38
N MET A 371 -1.06 -6.82 10.53
CA MET A 371 -0.76 -7.57 11.74
C MET A 371 0.14 -8.77 11.45
N ASP A 372 1.04 -9.06 12.39
CA ASP A 372 1.83 -10.28 12.34
C ASP A 372 1.01 -11.49 12.84
N ASN A 373 1.58 -12.70 12.72
CA ASN A 373 0.93 -13.94 13.20
C ASN A 373 0.70 -13.99 14.73
N ASN A 374 1.27 -13.08 15.49
CA ASN A 374 1.04 -12.97 16.93
C ASN A 374 -0.08 -11.98 17.25
N GLY A 375 -0.60 -11.28 16.26
CA GLY A 375 -1.59 -10.22 16.41
C GLY A 375 -0.99 -8.87 16.80
N GLU A 376 0.31 -8.67 16.60
CA GLU A 376 0.95 -7.38 16.85
C GLU A 376 0.85 -6.50 15.61
N PRO A 377 0.35 -5.27 15.74
CA PRO A 377 0.26 -4.34 14.61
C PRO A 377 1.63 -3.86 14.16
N GLY A 378 1.78 -3.62 12.87
CA GLY A 378 3.03 -3.14 12.31
C GLY A 378 2.83 -2.26 11.07
N THR A 379 3.78 -1.36 10.86
CA THR A 379 3.88 -0.53 9.68
C THR A 379 5.25 -0.66 9.05
N TYR A 380 5.28 -0.87 7.75
CA TYR A 380 6.52 -0.97 6.98
C TYR A 380 6.46 -0.07 5.77
N SER A 381 7.61 0.47 5.38
CA SER A 381 7.72 1.35 4.23
C SER A 381 8.69 0.82 3.18
N ILE A 382 8.39 1.05 1.92
CA ILE A 382 9.21 0.75 0.75
C ILE A 382 9.44 2.04 -0.03
N ASP A 383 10.70 2.42 -0.21
CA ASP A 383 11.08 3.58 -1.03
C ASP A 383 11.09 3.18 -2.51
N THR A 384 10.14 3.70 -3.28
CA THR A 384 9.97 3.36 -4.71
C THR A 384 11.05 3.96 -5.60
N LEU A 385 11.78 5.00 -5.16
CA LEU A 385 12.89 5.59 -5.91
C LEU A 385 14.14 4.70 -5.92
N ALA A 386 14.33 3.90 -4.88
CA ALA A 386 15.50 3.06 -4.74
C ALA A 386 15.38 1.68 -5.43
N ILE A 387 14.25 1.42 -6.10
CA ILE A 387 13.98 0.15 -6.79
C ILE A 387 15.02 -0.12 -7.87
N GLY A 388 15.58 -1.35 -7.85
CA GLY A 388 16.53 -1.79 -8.85
C GLY A 388 17.92 -1.18 -8.76
N SER A 389 18.23 -0.40 -7.72
CA SER A 389 19.54 0.25 -7.56
C SER A 389 20.65 -0.75 -7.20
N ILE A 390 20.82 -1.07 -5.92
CA ILE A 390 21.92 -1.96 -5.46
C ILE A 390 21.42 -3.39 -5.25
N GLU A 391 20.17 -3.56 -4.88
CA GLU A 391 19.55 -4.85 -4.53
C GLU A 391 19.65 -5.90 -5.63
N SER A 392 19.22 -5.57 -6.85
CA SER A 392 19.27 -6.50 -7.99
C SER A 392 20.69 -6.94 -8.35
N GLY A 393 21.68 -6.08 -8.07
CA GLY A 393 23.10 -6.33 -8.32
C GLY A 393 23.86 -6.98 -7.17
N ARG A 394 23.27 -7.07 -5.96
CA ARG A 394 23.97 -7.52 -4.74
C ARG A 394 24.62 -8.89 -4.89
N GLY A 395 23.90 -9.87 -5.41
CA GLY A 395 24.43 -11.20 -5.63
C GLY A 395 25.66 -11.19 -6.55
N PHE A 396 25.62 -10.41 -7.60
CA PHE A 396 26.73 -10.23 -8.53
C PHE A 396 27.89 -9.47 -7.92
N LEU A 397 27.63 -8.39 -7.16
CA LEU A 397 28.65 -7.65 -6.43
C LEU A 397 29.37 -8.52 -5.39
N ASN A 398 28.62 -9.33 -4.63
CA ASN A 398 29.19 -10.29 -3.69
C ASN A 398 30.06 -11.31 -4.41
N PHE A 399 29.59 -11.87 -5.51
CA PHE A 399 30.35 -12.83 -6.30
C PHE A 399 31.68 -12.24 -6.79
N ILE A 400 31.63 -11.03 -7.39
CA ILE A 400 32.85 -10.34 -7.87
C ILE A 400 33.78 -10.05 -6.69
N PHE A 401 33.26 -9.45 -5.61
CA PHE A 401 34.07 -9.08 -4.45
C PHE A 401 34.79 -10.28 -3.86
N PHE A 402 34.09 -11.38 -3.57
CA PHE A 402 34.72 -12.56 -2.99
C PHE A 402 35.65 -13.27 -3.97
N THR A 403 35.36 -13.30 -5.27
CA THR A 403 36.21 -13.91 -6.28
C THR A 403 37.53 -13.14 -6.38
N VAL A 404 37.47 -11.81 -6.57
CA VAL A 404 38.65 -10.96 -6.68
C VAL A 404 39.48 -10.99 -5.38
N SER A 405 38.82 -10.87 -4.24
CA SER A 405 39.46 -10.92 -2.94
C SER A 405 40.15 -12.26 -2.69
N SER A 406 39.55 -13.37 -3.10
CA SER A 406 40.16 -14.71 -2.98
C SER A 406 41.36 -14.87 -3.86
N ILE A 407 41.35 -14.37 -5.11
CA ILE A 407 42.52 -14.39 -6.01
C ILE A 407 43.65 -13.57 -5.41
N VAL A 408 43.38 -12.33 -4.97
CA VAL A 408 44.42 -11.47 -4.38
C VAL A 408 44.99 -12.10 -3.12
N MET A 409 44.15 -12.62 -2.23
CA MET A 409 44.62 -13.32 -1.01
C MET A 409 45.45 -14.54 -1.37
N GLY A 410 45.05 -15.34 -2.36
CA GLY A 410 45.81 -16.50 -2.83
C GLY A 410 47.21 -16.13 -3.34
N VAL A 411 47.32 -15.05 -4.13
CA VAL A 411 48.60 -14.54 -4.60
C VAL A 411 49.46 -14.04 -3.44
N MET A 412 48.91 -13.32 -2.48
CA MET A 412 49.63 -12.83 -1.30
C MET A 412 50.17 -14.00 -0.46
N LEU A 413 49.35 -15.00 -0.18
CA LEU A 413 49.75 -16.21 0.54
C LEU A 413 50.81 -16.99 -0.22
N TRP A 414 50.64 -17.23 -1.52
CA TRP A 414 51.62 -17.91 -2.35
C TRP A 414 52.97 -17.21 -2.32
N THR A 415 52.99 -15.89 -2.42
CA THR A 415 54.21 -15.09 -2.36
C THR A 415 54.88 -15.20 -0.99
N ALA A 416 54.12 -15.15 0.11
CA ALA A 416 54.63 -15.32 1.46
C ALA A 416 55.22 -16.72 1.67
N PHE A 417 54.54 -17.78 1.27
CA PHE A 417 55.04 -19.15 1.36
C PHE A 417 56.27 -19.43 0.49
N SER A 418 56.28 -18.88 -0.76
CA SER A 418 57.44 -19.04 -1.65
C SER A 418 58.70 -18.41 -1.08
N ARG A 419 58.62 -17.25 -0.43
CA ARG A 419 59.74 -16.60 0.23
C ARG A 419 60.20 -17.34 1.49
N MET A 420 59.29 -17.86 2.31
CA MET A 420 59.64 -18.68 3.46
C MET A 420 60.42 -19.94 3.03
N ARG A 421 60.06 -20.54 1.89
CA ARG A 421 60.72 -21.74 1.37
C ARG A 421 62.10 -21.46 0.76
N GLN A 422 62.38 -20.23 0.31
CA GLN A 422 63.67 -19.81 -0.22
C GLN A 422 64.68 -19.45 0.90
N ASN A 423 64.17 -19.11 2.08
CA ASN A 423 64.98 -18.74 3.24
C ASN A 423 65.32 -19.96 4.19
N GLN A 424 64.82 -21.15 3.86
CA GLN A 424 65.24 -22.43 4.45
C GLN A 424 66.27 -23.14 3.56
#